data_63fbf44ac0b2f3549f683b462252027f
#
_entry.id   63fbf44ac0b2f3549f683b462252027f
#
_cell.length_a   1.000
_cell.length_b   1.000
_cell.length_c   1.000
_cell.angle_alpha   90.00
_cell.angle_beta   90.00
_cell.angle_gamma   90.00
#
_symmetry.space_group_name_H-M   'P 1'
#
loop_
_entity.id
_entity.type
_entity.pdbx_description
1 polymer ?
#
loop_
_entity_poly.entity_id
_entity_poly.type
_entity_poly.pdbx_seq_one_letter_code
_entity_poly.pdbx_strand_id
1 'polypeptide(L)'
;PMLSGGDEFGRTQNGNNNTYCQDNELSWHTWERSEEAEALTQFVAGLIRFRRDHPIFRRPKFFQGRAIRGMETKDLLWLNADGLEMTDEE
;
A
#
# COMPACT_ATOMS: atom_id res chain seq x y z
N PRO A 1 0.62 6.25 -2.46
CA PRO A 1 0.03 4.98 -2.84
C PRO A 1 -1.31 5.16 -3.54
N MET A 2 -1.66 4.23 -4.40
CA MET A 2 -2.94 4.19 -5.08
C MET A 2 -3.66 2.90 -4.73
N LEU A 3 -4.97 3.01 -4.57
CA LEU A 3 -5.85 1.88 -4.30
C LEU A 3 -7.06 2.00 -5.23
N SER A 4 -7.35 0.96 -5.98
CA SER A 4 -8.55 0.92 -6.81
C SER A 4 -9.77 0.60 -5.96
N GLY A 5 -10.91 1.26 -6.22
CA GLY A 5 -12.14 1.00 -5.48
C GLY A 5 -12.54 -0.47 -5.55
N GLY A 6 -12.75 -1.09 -4.40
CA GLY A 6 -13.05 -2.50 -4.26
C GLY A 6 -11.87 -3.39 -3.89
N ASP A 7 -10.62 -2.91 -4.04
CA ASP A 7 -9.44 -3.69 -3.63
C ASP A 7 -9.44 -3.94 -2.12
N GLU A 8 -10.02 -3.04 -1.34
CA GLU A 8 -10.14 -3.13 0.10
C GLU A 8 -11.00 -4.32 0.58
N PHE A 9 -11.82 -4.90 -0.27
CA PHE A 9 -12.58 -6.11 0.03
C PHE A 9 -12.26 -7.27 -0.93
N GLY A 10 -11.17 -7.14 -1.69
CA GLY A 10 -10.66 -8.23 -2.53
C GLY A 10 -11.49 -8.48 -3.78
N ARG A 11 -12.00 -7.42 -4.43
CA ARG A 11 -12.77 -7.58 -5.68
C ARG A 11 -11.98 -8.35 -6.72
N THR A 12 -12.69 -9.04 -7.59
CA THR A 12 -12.09 -9.80 -8.69
C THR A 12 -12.79 -9.51 -10.00
N GLN A 13 -12.04 -9.60 -11.09
CA GLN A 13 -12.54 -9.59 -12.46
C GLN A 13 -12.31 -10.96 -13.16
N ASN A 14 -12.15 -12.01 -12.33
CA ASN A 14 -11.96 -13.39 -12.78
C ASN A 14 -10.82 -13.55 -13.81
N GLY A 15 -9.73 -12.82 -13.61
CA GLY A 15 -8.55 -12.85 -14.47
C GLY A 15 -8.61 -11.94 -15.70
N ASN A 16 -9.70 -11.23 -15.93
CA ASN A 16 -9.78 -10.23 -16.99
C ASN A 16 -9.10 -8.95 -16.53
N ASN A 17 -8.02 -8.56 -17.19
CA ASN A 17 -7.24 -7.38 -16.84
C ASN A 17 -7.76 -6.08 -17.49
N ASN A 18 -8.79 -6.14 -18.32
CA ASN A 18 -9.40 -4.97 -18.94
C ASN A 18 -10.88 -5.19 -19.23
N THR A 19 -11.73 -4.66 -18.36
CA THR A 19 -13.19 -4.73 -18.47
C THR A 19 -13.80 -3.54 -19.21
N TYR A 20 -13.02 -2.88 -20.05
CA TYR A 20 -13.49 -1.74 -20.83
C TYR A 20 -14.75 -2.07 -21.63
N CYS A 21 -15.74 -1.20 -21.58
CA CYS A 21 -17.05 -1.37 -22.19
C CYS A 21 -17.88 -2.58 -21.71
N GLN A 22 -17.50 -3.18 -20.58
CA GLN A 22 -18.21 -4.33 -20.01
C GLN A 22 -18.98 -3.89 -18.76
N ASP A 23 -20.22 -3.49 -18.95
CA ASP A 23 -21.14 -3.16 -17.85
C ASP A 23 -21.97 -4.40 -17.48
N ASN A 24 -21.33 -5.31 -16.74
CA ASN A 24 -21.91 -6.59 -16.32
C ASN A 24 -21.27 -7.04 -14.98
N GLU A 25 -21.64 -8.21 -14.52
CA GLU A 25 -21.18 -8.81 -13.27
C GLU A 25 -19.65 -8.87 -13.14
N LEU A 26 -18.94 -8.95 -14.26
CA LEU A 26 -17.48 -9.01 -14.26
C LEU A 26 -16.85 -7.73 -13.71
N SER A 27 -17.45 -6.57 -13.99
CA SER A 27 -16.96 -5.25 -13.56
C SER A 27 -17.69 -4.69 -12.34
N TRP A 28 -18.83 -5.26 -11.97
CA TRP A 28 -19.60 -4.79 -10.83
C TRP A 28 -18.99 -5.22 -9.50
N HIS A 29 -19.17 -4.42 -8.46
CA HIS A 29 -18.77 -4.78 -7.11
C HIS A 29 -19.81 -5.69 -6.45
N THR A 30 -19.33 -6.74 -5.79
CA THR A 30 -20.15 -7.58 -4.91
C THR A 30 -20.19 -6.95 -3.53
N TRP A 31 -21.37 -6.53 -3.10
CA TRP A 31 -21.55 -5.88 -1.80
C TRP A 31 -21.81 -6.84 -0.65
N GLU A 32 -22.12 -8.10 -0.95
CA GLU A 32 -22.13 -9.17 0.04
C GLU A 32 -20.68 -9.50 0.45
N ARG A 33 -20.43 -9.50 1.75
CA ARG A 33 -19.07 -9.66 2.26
C ARG A 33 -18.91 -10.96 3.02
N SER A 34 -17.91 -11.75 2.62
CA SER A 34 -17.39 -12.86 3.40
C SER A 34 -16.61 -12.36 4.61
N GLU A 35 -16.35 -13.25 5.56
CA GLU A 35 -15.48 -12.94 6.69
C GLU A 35 -14.09 -12.50 6.24
N GLU A 36 -13.56 -13.13 5.20
CA GLU A 36 -12.26 -12.78 4.62
C GLU A 36 -12.25 -11.37 4.02
N ALA A 37 -13.31 -11.01 3.27
CA ALA A 37 -13.45 -9.68 2.70
C ALA A 37 -13.57 -8.61 3.79
N GLU A 38 -14.30 -8.89 4.86
CA GLU A 38 -14.42 -7.97 6.00
C GLU A 38 -13.10 -7.82 6.74
N ALA A 39 -12.37 -8.91 6.96
CA ALA A 39 -11.04 -8.88 7.58
C ALA A 39 -10.05 -8.05 6.75
N LEU A 40 -10.06 -8.21 5.43
CA LEU A 40 -9.23 -7.41 4.52
C LEU A 40 -9.61 -5.92 4.59
N THR A 41 -10.91 -5.61 4.60
CA THR A 41 -11.40 -4.24 4.73
C THR A 41 -10.90 -3.59 6.03
N GLN A 42 -10.96 -4.30 7.15
CA GLN A 42 -10.46 -3.81 8.43
C GLN A 42 -8.95 -3.61 8.41
N PHE A 43 -8.21 -4.51 7.78
CA PHE A 43 -6.76 -4.39 7.61
C PHE A 43 -6.41 -3.14 6.79
N VAL A 44 -7.05 -2.93 5.64
CA VAL A 44 -6.83 -1.75 4.80
C VAL A 44 -7.19 -0.47 5.54
N ALA A 45 -8.31 -0.45 6.26
CA ALA A 45 -8.71 0.69 7.09
C ALA A 45 -7.65 1.01 8.15
N GLY A 46 -7.06 -0.02 8.76
CA GLY A 46 -5.97 0.12 9.72
C GLY A 46 -4.71 0.73 9.09
N LEU A 47 -4.34 0.28 7.90
CA LEU A 47 -3.19 0.84 7.15
C LEU A 47 -3.42 2.31 6.77
N ILE A 48 -4.62 2.67 6.33
CA ILE A 48 -4.97 4.06 6.00
C ILE A 48 -4.86 4.94 7.23
N ARG A 49 -5.36 4.47 8.37
CA ARG A 49 -5.26 5.18 9.65
C ARG A 49 -3.80 5.34 10.08
N PHE A 50 -3.02 4.28 10.01
CA PHE A 50 -1.59 4.29 10.32
C PHE A 50 -0.84 5.32 9.46
N ARG A 51 -1.07 5.32 8.15
CA ARG A 51 -0.49 6.31 7.24
C ARG A 51 -0.90 7.73 7.60
N ARG A 52 -2.17 7.94 7.95
CA ARG A 52 -2.68 9.26 8.34
C ARG A 52 -2.04 9.76 9.63
N ASP A 53 -1.84 8.87 10.60
CA ASP A 53 -1.30 9.23 11.92
C ASP A 53 0.23 9.38 11.93
N HIS A 54 0.91 8.97 10.86
CA HIS A 54 2.35 9.04 10.71
C HIS A 54 2.75 9.86 9.49
N PRO A 55 3.00 11.17 9.65
CA PRO A 55 3.29 12.09 8.54
C PRO A 55 4.47 11.67 7.66
N ILE A 56 5.39 10.84 8.16
CA ILE A 56 6.54 10.34 7.39
C ILE A 56 6.11 9.62 6.10
N PHE A 57 4.92 8.98 6.09
CA PHE A 57 4.38 8.31 4.91
C PHE A 57 3.66 9.24 3.93
N ARG A 58 3.56 10.53 4.26
CA ARG A 58 2.84 11.53 3.47
C ARG A 58 3.71 12.75 3.16
N ARG A 59 5.03 12.61 3.29
CA ARG A 59 5.94 13.74 3.07
C ARG A 59 5.88 14.21 1.60
N PRO A 60 5.96 15.52 1.35
CA PRO A 60 5.89 16.09 -0.01
C PRO A 60 7.18 15.93 -0.82
N LYS A 61 8.28 15.51 -0.18
CA LYS A 61 9.59 15.34 -0.80
C LYS A 61 9.97 13.86 -0.83
N PHE A 62 10.75 13.48 -1.83
CA PHE A 62 11.31 12.12 -1.90
C PHE A 62 12.28 11.86 -0.74
N PHE A 63 12.34 10.61 -0.32
CA PHE A 63 13.37 10.15 0.59
C PHE A 63 14.72 10.17 -0.11
N GLN A 64 15.77 10.60 0.58
CA GLN A 64 17.11 10.75 0.02
C GLN A 64 18.12 9.74 0.57
N GLY A 65 17.78 9.00 1.62
CA GLY A 65 18.70 8.09 2.28
C GLY A 65 19.84 8.80 3.02
N ARG A 66 19.66 10.08 3.35
CA ARG A 66 20.64 10.90 4.05
C ARG A 66 20.18 11.20 5.47
N ALA A 67 21.12 11.54 6.34
CA ALA A 67 20.79 11.97 7.69
C ALA A 67 19.84 13.18 7.67
N ILE A 68 18.81 13.11 8.51
CA ILE A 68 17.88 14.21 8.72
C ILE A 68 18.67 15.35 9.36
N ARG A 69 18.48 16.58 8.84
CA ARG A 69 19.20 17.76 9.31
C ARG A 69 19.07 17.93 10.82
N GLY A 70 20.20 17.94 11.52
CA GLY A 70 20.27 18.03 12.98
C GLY A 70 20.07 16.71 13.72
N MET A 71 19.97 15.57 12.99
CA MET A 71 19.81 14.23 13.55
C MET A 71 20.81 13.27 12.91
N GLU A 72 21.22 12.21 13.62
CA GLU A 72 22.06 11.16 13.09
C GLU A 72 21.27 10.10 12.28
N THR A 73 19.95 10.11 12.42
CA THR A 73 19.04 9.13 11.79
C THR A 73 18.76 9.50 10.34
N LYS A 74 18.88 8.54 9.44
CA LYS A 74 18.49 8.69 8.04
C LYS A 74 16.97 8.67 7.88
N ASP A 75 16.45 9.34 6.84
CA ASP A 75 15.03 9.35 6.52
C ASP A 75 14.56 8.04 5.87
N LEU A 76 15.45 7.30 5.22
CA LEU A 76 15.22 5.99 4.62
C LEU A 76 16.49 5.15 4.75
N LEU A 77 16.31 3.89 5.09
CA LEU A 77 17.40 2.92 5.22
C LEU A 77 17.06 1.65 4.44
N TRP A 78 17.97 1.20 3.62
CA TRP A 78 17.86 -0.07 2.91
C TRP A 78 18.64 -1.14 3.67
N LEU A 79 18.00 -2.25 3.96
CA LEU A 79 18.58 -3.34 4.74
C LEU A 79 18.66 -4.61 3.91
N ASN A 80 19.75 -5.35 4.10
CA ASN A 80 19.89 -6.72 3.66
C ASN A 80 19.05 -7.68 4.51
N ALA A 81 18.90 -8.91 4.06
CA ALA A 81 18.16 -9.94 4.79
C ALA A 81 18.72 -10.24 6.19
N ASP A 82 20.00 -9.96 6.42
CA ASP A 82 20.68 -10.11 7.73
C ASP A 82 20.46 -8.90 8.66
N GLY A 83 19.75 -7.87 8.18
CA GLY A 83 19.48 -6.66 8.95
C GLY A 83 20.59 -5.62 8.93
N LEU A 84 21.63 -5.82 8.14
CA LEU A 84 22.69 -4.83 7.94
C LEU A 84 22.33 -3.86 6.82
N GLU A 85 22.83 -2.63 6.90
CA GLU A 85 22.62 -1.62 5.88
C GLU A 85 23.24 -2.08 4.55
N MET A 86 22.47 -1.95 3.46
CA MET A 86 22.97 -2.22 2.10
C MET A 86 24.02 -1.18 1.72
N THR A 87 25.07 -1.66 1.05
CA THR A 87 26.10 -0.79 0.46
C THR A 87 25.75 -0.43 -0.97
N ASP A 88 26.44 0.57 -1.54
CA ASP A 88 26.22 1.01 -2.93
C ASP A 88 26.54 -0.08 -3.97
N GLU A 89 27.21 -1.16 -3.57
CA GLU A 89 27.57 -2.30 -4.42
C GLU A 89 26.53 -3.43 -4.41
N GLU A 90 25.54 -3.34 -3.57
CA GLU A 90 24.45 -4.31 -3.39
C GLU A 90 23.14 -3.81 -3.98
#